data_6dec503e43228096ec99693bedcb0002
#
_entry.id   6dec503e43228096ec99693bedcb0002
#
_cell.length_a   1.000
_cell.length_b   1.000
_cell.length_c   1.000
_cell.angle_alpha   90.00
_cell.angle_beta   90.00
_cell.angle_gamma   90.00
#
_symmetry.space_group_name_H-M   'P 1'
#
loop_
_entity.id
_entity.type
_entity.pdbx_description
1 polymer ?
#
loop_
_entity_poly.entity_id
_entity_poly.type
_entity_poly.pdbx_seq_one_letter_code
_entity_poly.pdbx_strand_id
1 'polypeptide(L)' 'MKTTKWSAYILLQSNRLTKVEFTCESNLRQDAEERCKAIYGATDIRQLKREWTV' A
#
# COMPACT_ATOMS: atom_id res chain seq x y z
N MET A 1 -19.15 -2.39 -5.95
CA MET A 1 -17.75 -2.85 -5.85
C MET A 1 -17.21 -2.49 -4.49
N LYS A 2 -16.43 -3.38 -3.90
CA LYS A 2 -15.84 -3.12 -2.60
C LYS A 2 -14.50 -2.41 -2.77
N THR A 3 -14.27 -1.43 -1.94
CA THR A 3 -13.02 -0.70 -1.93
C THR A 3 -12.40 -0.83 -0.55
N THR A 4 -11.14 -1.20 -0.50
CA THR A 4 -10.39 -1.31 0.75
C THR A 4 -9.32 -0.24 0.78
N LYS A 5 -9.26 0.50 1.87
CA LYS A 5 -8.19 1.47 2.09
C LYS A 5 -7.06 0.82 2.85
N TRP A 6 -5.85 1.01 2.36
CA TRP A 6 -4.64 0.47 2.96
C TRP A 6 -3.69 1.60 3.31
N SER A 7 -2.91 1.38 4.34
CA SER A 7 -1.80 2.25 4.67
C SER A 7 -0.54 1.41 4.79
N ALA A 8 0.60 2.03 4.53
CA ALA A 8 1.87 1.35 4.60
C ALA A 8 3.00 2.35 4.77
N TYR A 9 4.15 1.85 5.22
CA TYR A 9 5.40 2.59 5.15
C TYR A 9 6.20 2.01 4.02
N ILE A 10 6.63 2.85 3.09
CA ILE A 10 7.40 2.41 1.94
C ILE A 10 8.79 3.02 2.02
N LEU A 11 9.76 2.27 1.51
CA LEU A 11 11.14 2.75 1.38
C LEU A 11 11.35 3.22 -0.05
N LEU A 12 11.61 4.49 -0.20
CA LEU A 12 11.88 5.09 -1.50
C LEU A 12 13.39 5.06 -1.80
N GLN A 13 13.76 5.47 -3.00
CA GLN A 13 15.16 5.47 -3.42
C GLN A 13 16.06 6.32 -2.53
N SER A 14 15.47 7.26 -1.81
CA SER A 14 16.19 8.12 -0.87
C SER A 14 16.47 7.45 0.47
N ASN A 15 16.12 6.18 0.63
CA ASN A 15 16.24 5.42 1.88
C ASN A 15 15.41 6.03 3.02
N ARG A 16 14.33 6.72 2.70
CA ARG A 16 13.41 7.27 3.69
C ARG A 16 12.14 6.45 3.74
N LEU A 17 11.72 6.13 4.96
CA LEU A 17 10.41 5.52 5.17
C LEU A 17 9.36 6.62 5.10
N THR A 18 8.39 6.43 4.23
CA THR A 18 7.32 7.39 4.02
C THR A 18 5.99 6.68 4.20
N LYS A 19 5.11 7.27 5.01
CA LYS A 19 3.77 6.73 5.17
C LYS A 19 2.92 7.09 3.96
N VAL A 20 2.25 6.09 3.41
CA VAL A 20 1.38 6.28 2.25
C VAL A 20 0.03 5.65 2.52
N GLU A 21 -0.98 6.16 1.86
CA GLU A 21 -2.33 5.61 1.90
C GLU A 21 -2.83 5.46 0.47
N PHE A 22 -3.51 4.36 0.22
CA PHE A 22 -4.05 4.09 -1.10
C PHE A 22 -5.28 3.19 -0.98
N THR A 23 -6.05 3.12 -2.05
CA THR A 23 -7.23 2.27 -2.11
C THR A 23 -7.02 1.18 -3.15
N CYS A 24 -7.63 0.04 -2.89
CA CYS A 24 -7.57 -1.12 -3.77
C CYS A 24 -8.94 -1.78 -3.79
N GLU A 25 -9.34 -2.30 -4.94
CA GLU A 25 -10.63 -3.00 -5.05
C GLU A 25 -10.60 -4.36 -4.37
N SER A 26 -9.43 -4.91 -4.16
CA SER A 26 -9.25 -6.19 -3.50
C SER A 26 -8.91 -5.98 -2.03
N ASN A 27 -9.33 -6.92 -1.17
CA ASN A 27 -8.94 -6.91 0.24
C ASN A 27 -7.78 -7.86 0.52
N LEU A 28 -7.17 -8.40 -0.52
CA LEU A 28 -6.03 -9.30 -0.40
C LEU A 28 -4.74 -8.49 -0.25
N ARG A 29 -3.92 -8.88 0.72
CA ARG A 29 -2.67 -8.21 1.00
C ARG A 29 -1.74 -8.21 -0.23
N GLN A 30 -1.68 -9.31 -0.94
CA GLN A 30 -0.85 -9.42 -2.14
C GLN A 30 -1.23 -8.38 -3.18
N ASP A 31 -2.52 -8.20 -3.42
CA ASP A 31 -3.00 -7.21 -4.39
C ASP A 31 -2.68 -5.80 -3.92
N ALA A 32 -2.78 -5.54 -2.62
CA ALA A 32 -2.44 -4.25 -2.04
C ALA A 32 -0.96 -3.94 -2.22
N GLU A 33 -0.09 -4.91 -2.03
CA GLU A 33 1.34 -4.73 -2.24
C GLU A 33 1.65 -4.38 -3.70
N GLU A 34 1.05 -5.09 -4.63
CA GLU A 34 1.24 -4.81 -6.05
C GLU A 34 0.73 -3.42 -6.42
N ARG A 35 -0.41 -3.03 -5.87
CA ARG A 35 -0.97 -1.71 -6.12
C ARG A 35 -0.05 -0.61 -5.60
N CYS A 36 0.48 -0.80 -4.41
CA CYS A 36 1.39 0.15 -3.79
C CYS A 36 2.66 0.32 -4.63
N LYS A 37 3.23 -0.78 -5.09
CA LYS A 37 4.41 -0.75 -5.95
C LYS A 37 4.13 -0.04 -7.26
N ALA A 38 2.96 -0.24 -7.84
CA ALA A 38 2.57 0.39 -9.09
C ALA A 38 2.40 1.89 -8.94
N ILE A 39 1.81 2.34 -7.84
CA ILE A 39 1.52 3.75 -7.61
C ILE A 39 2.79 4.51 -7.25
N TYR A 40 3.59 3.99 -6.33
CA TYR A 40 4.70 4.71 -5.71
C TYR A 40 6.07 4.26 -6.21
N GLY A 41 6.14 3.13 -6.92
CA GLY A 41 7.43 2.58 -7.33
C GLY A 41 8.29 2.16 -6.15
N ALA A 42 7.66 1.72 -5.08
CA ALA A 42 8.36 1.36 -3.85
C ALA A 42 9.19 0.10 -4.06
N THR A 43 10.40 0.09 -3.50
CA THR A 43 11.26 -1.10 -3.51
C THR A 43 10.99 -2.00 -2.32
N ASP A 44 10.45 -1.45 -1.23
CA ASP A 44 10.16 -2.21 -0.04
C ASP A 44 8.90 -1.62 0.61
N ILE A 45 8.03 -2.49 1.07
CA ILE A 45 6.78 -2.11 1.73
C ILE A 45 6.79 -2.71 3.12
N ARG A 46 6.64 -1.86 4.13
CA ARG A 46 6.64 -2.27 5.52
C ARG A 46 5.35 -1.86 6.20
N GLN A 47 4.92 -2.63 7.18
CA GLN A 47 3.75 -2.32 8.01
C GLN A 47 2.49 -2.07 7.17
N LEU A 48 2.30 -2.89 6.14
CA LEU A 48 1.10 -2.82 5.32
C LEU A 48 -0.10 -3.17 6.20
N LYS A 49 -1.06 -2.26 6.27
CA LYS A 49 -2.20 -2.40 7.15
C LYS A 49 -3.48 -2.05 6.42
N ARG A 50 -4.49 -2.88 6.61
CA ARG A 50 -5.82 -2.61 6.08
C ARG A 50 -6.54 -1.67 7.06
N GLU A 51 -6.96 -0.51 6.56
CA GLU A 51 -7.62 0.48 7.40
C GLU A 51 -9.13 0.24 7.46
N TRP A 52 -9.77 0.14 6.31
CA TRP A 52 -11.20 -0.15 6.25
C TRP A 52 -11.58 -0.71 4.89
N THR A 53 -12.74 -1.38 4.85
CA THR A 53 -13.34 -1.91 3.63
C THR A 53 -14.77 -1.39 3.52
N VAL A 54 -15.12 -0.93 2.34
CA VAL A 54 -16.48 -0.50 2.04
C VAL A 54 -17.22 -1.56 1.27
#